data_a7e649a80145d0af2aa725bfb48a057c
#
_entry.id   a7e649a80145d0af2aa725bfb48a057c
#
_cell.length_a   1.000
_cell.length_b   1.000
_cell.length_c   1.000
_cell.angle_alpha   90.00
_cell.angle_beta   90.00
_cell.angle_gamma   90.00
#
_symmetry.space_group_name_H-M   'P 1'
#
loop_
_entity.id
_entity.type
_entity.pdbx_description
1 polymer ?
#
loop_
_entity_poly.entity_id
_entity_poly.type
_entity_poly.pdbx_seq_one_letter_code
_entity_poly.pdbx_strand_id
1 'polypeptide(L)'
;MTHDVVFLLDVDNTLLDNDRIADDLRAHLTGQFGAAGERYWAHFEELREELGYADYLGALQRYRADLDENGEAAHRLLSVSQFLIDYPFADRLYPGALEVLQKLAKTGPTVILSDGDVVFQPRKVHRSGIWKAVEGRVLIFIHKEEMLATVQREYPAKRYVLIDDKERILDAVKNIWGERLVSVFPRQGHYAHDPKNAGKYRKPDVTVERIGDLMEMDIGALAAG
;
A
#
# COMPACT_ATOMS: atom_id res chain seq x y z
N MET A 1 22.06 14.66 -7.57
CA MET A 1 23.01 14.22 -6.52
C MET A 1 22.63 12.81 -6.10
N THR A 2 23.61 11.97 -5.79
CA THR A 2 23.36 10.60 -5.32
C THR A 2 23.29 10.61 -3.80
N HIS A 3 22.21 10.06 -3.23
CA HIS A 3 22.03 9.93 -1.78
C HIS A 3 22.84 8.75 -1.24
N ASP A 4 23.23 8.78 0.03
CA ASP A 4 23.84 7.62 0.67
C ASP A 4 22.79 6.51 0.86
N VAL A 5 21.59 6.86 1.31
CA VAL A 5 20.45 5.96 1.46
C VAL A 5 19.15 6.63 1.01
N VAL A 6 18.22 5.83 0.46
CA VAL A 6 16.81 6.19 0.20
C VAL A 6 15.92 5.13 0.83
N PHE A 7 14.92 5.58 1.56
CA PHE A 7 13.88 4.72 2.16
C PHE A 7 12.66 4.67 1.23
N LEU A 8 12.27 3.48 0.86
CA LEU A 8 11.11 3.19 0.04
C LEU A 8 10.07 2.48 0.90
N LEU A 9 8.85 2.98 0.93
CA LEU A 9 7.79 2.38 1.75
C LEU A 9 6.55 2.09 0.93
N ASP A 10 6.02 0.89 1.07
CA ASP A 10 4.67 0.58 0.65
C ASP A 10 3.63 1.29 1.53
N VAL A 11 2.38 1.30 1.09
CA VAL A 11 1.27 1.97 1.79
C VAL A 11 0.33 0.95 2.42
N ASP A 12 -0.30 0.10 1.60
CA ASP A 12 -1.39 -0.77 1.99
C ASP A 12 -0.86 -1.93 2.86
N ASN A 13 -1.38 -2.05 4.07
CA ASN A 13 -0.94 -2.99 5.09
C ASN A 13 0.52 -2.80 5.58
N THR A 14 1.20 -1.76 5.10
CA THR A 14 2.52 -1.34 5.61
C THR A 14 2.41 -0.09 6.50
N LEU A 15 1.84 0.99 5.98
CA LEU A 15 1.58 2.23 6.71
C LEU A 15 0.10 2.40 7.09
N LEU A 16 -0.79 1.84 6.26
CA LEU A 16 -2.24 1.99 6.33
C LEU A 16 -2.90 0.60 6.43
N ASP A 17 -3.79 0.41 7.40
CA ASP A 17 -4.58 -0.82 7.57
C ASP A 17 -5.64 -0.92 6.46
N ASN A 18 -5.21 -1.44 5.30
CA ASN A 18 -6.07 -1.59 4.14
C ASN A 18 -7.09 -2.73 4.29
N ASP A 19 -6.78 -3.73 5.11
CA ASP A 19 -7.72 -4.81 5.43
C ASP A 19 -8.94 -4.24 6.16
N ARG A 20 -8.73 -3.35 7.11
CA ARG A 20 -9.81 -2.67 7.81
C ARG A 20 -10.63 -1.77 6.89
N ILE A 21 -10.00 -1.10 5.92
CA ILE A 21 -10.71 -0.31 4.90
C ILE A 21 -11.63 -1.22 4.06
N ALA A 22 -11.13 -2.38 3.66
CA ALA A 22 -11.91 -3.36 2.91
C ALA A 22 -13.11 -3.90 3.73
N ASP A 23 -12.90 -4.19 5.01
CA ASP A 23 -13.96 -4.62 5.93
C ASP A 23 -15.04 -3.54 6.10
N ASP A 24 -14.65 -2.30 6.30
CA ASP A 24 -15.58 -1.17 6.45
C ASP A 24 -16.36 -0.93 5.15
N LEU A 25 -15.72 -1.08 3.98
CA LEU A 25 -16.42 -1.02 2.68
C LEU A 25 -17.40 -2.20 2.52
N ARG A 26 -17.00 -3.40 2.92
CA ARG A 26 -17.90 -4.57 2.88
C ARG A 26 -19.14 -4.37 3.75
N ALA A 27 -18.94 -3.86 4.96
CA ALA A 27 -20.05 -3.53 5.85
C ALA A 27 -20.97 -2.45 5.25
N HIS A 28 -20.38 -1.42 4.62
CA HIS A 28 -21.13 -0.35 3.95
C HIS A 28 -21.95 -0.89 2.77
N LEU A 29 -21.35 -1.70 1.89
CA LEU A 29 -22.02 -2.34 0.76
C LEU A 29 -23.17 -3.26 1.23
N THR A 30 -22.94 -4.05 2.28
CA THR A 30 -23.99 -4.89 2.90
C THR A 30 -25.14 -4.06 3.44
N GLY A 31 -24.84 -2.92 4.07
CA GLY A 31 -25.84 -1.97 4.55
C GLY A 31 -26.68 -1.35 3.42
N GLN A 32 -26.07 -1.09 2.27
CA GLN A 32 -26.75 -0.49 1.11
C GLN A 32 -27.51 -1.52 0.27
N PHE A 33 -26.94 -2.70 0.03
CA PHE A 33 -27.43 -3.66 -0.96
C PHE A 33 -27.74 -5.05 -0.40
N GLY A 34 -27.58 -5.28 0.90
CA GLY A 34 -27.72 -6.61 1.50
C GLY A 34 -26.74 -7.61 0.88
N ALA A 35 -27.18 -8.84 0.66
CA ALA A 35 -26.37 -9.89 0.05
C ALA A 35 -25.90 -9.57 -1.39
N ALA A 36 -26.61 -8.70 -2.11
CA ALA A 36 -26.22 -8.29 -3.46
C ALA A 36 -24.89 -7.50 -3.48
N GLY A 37 -24.50 -6.89 -2.35
CA GLY A 37 -23.21 -6.20 -2.20
C GLY A 37 -21.99 -7.10 -2.43
N GLU A 38 -22.11 -8.43 -2.26
CA GLU A 38 -21.02 -9.37 -2.52
C GLU A 38 -20.62 -9.44 -4.01
N ARG A 39 -21.51 -9.07 -4.94
CA ARG A 39 -21.17 -8.98 -6.39
C ARG A 39 -20.13 -7.92 -6.68
N TYR A 40 -20.07 -6.85 -5.90
CA TYR A 40 -18.98 -5.86 -5.99
C TYR A 40 -17.60 -6.52 -5.79
N TRP A 41 -17.49 -7.41 -4.78
CA TRP A 41 -16.23 -8.09 -4.49
C TRP A 41 -15.86 -9.11 -5.56
N ALA A 42 -16.84 -9.76 -6.20
CA ALA A 42 -16.58 -10.61 -7.36
C ALA A 42 -15.91 -9.78 -8.50
N HIS A 43 -16.49 -8.63 -8.84
CA HIS A 43 -15.90 -7.72 -9.85
C HIS A 43 -14.54 -7.17 -9.42
N PHE A 44 -14.34 -6.92 -8.13
CA PHE A 44 -13.06 -6.46 -7.60
C PHE A 44 -11.95 -7.52 -7.81
N GLU A 45 -12.22 -8.79 -7.51
CA GLU A 45 -11.24 -9.86 -7.72
C GLU A 45 -10.99 -10.13 -9.22
N GLU A 46 -12.04 -10.13 -10.06
CA GLU A 46 -11.89 -10.22 -11.51
C GLU A 46 -10.98 -9.12 -12.06
N LEU A 47 -11.21 -7.86 -11.67
CA LEU A 47 -10.38 -6.73 -12.08
C LEU A 47 -8.95 -6.87 -11.59
N ARG A 48 -8.76 -7.32 -10.35
CA ARG A 48 -7.45 -7.54 -9.77
C ARG A 48 -6.64 -8.59 -10.53
N GLU A 49 -7.30 -9.66 -11.00
CA GLU A 49 -6.66 -10.66 -11.85
C GLU A 49 -6.34 -10.12 -13.24
N GLU A 50 -7.22 -9.32 -13.84
CA GLU A 50 -7.04 -8.73 -15.17
C GLU A 50 -5.96 -7.64 -15.19
N LEU A 51 -5.96 -6.74 -14.19
CA LEU A 51 -5.16 -5.52 -14.19
C LEU A 51 -3.86 -5.66 -13.40
N GLY A 52 -3.77 -6.65 -12.51
CA GLY A 52 -2.62 -6.86 -11.62
C GLY A 52 -2.59 -5.96 -10.39
N TYR A 53 -3.60 -5.11 -10.19
CA TYR A 53 -3.73 -4.24 -9.01
C TYR A 53 -5.18 -4.13 -8.52
N ALA A 54 -5.37 -3.62 -7.30
CA ALA A 54 -6.68 -3.43 -6.69
C ALA A 54 -7.37 -2.16 -7.22
N ASP A 55 -8.43 -2.32 -8.03
CA ASP A 55 -9.22 -1.22 -8.60
C ASP A 55 -10.60 -1.13 -7.94
N TYR A 56 -10.67 -0.42 -6.82
CA TYR A 56 -11.92 -0.21 -6.08
C TYR A 56 -12.97 0.60 -6.88
N LEU A 57 -12.52 1.57 -7.67
CA LEU A 57 -13.43 2.43 -8.43
C LEU A 57 -13.92 1.72 -9.69
N GLY A 58 -13.07 0.97 -10.37
CA GLY A 58 -13.44 0.13 -11.50
C GLY A 58 -14.44 -0.96 -11.10
N ALA A 59 -14.25 -1.59 -9.93
CA ALA A 59 -15.19 -2.55 -9.38
C ALA A 59 -16.58 -1.92 -9.15
N LEU A 60 -16.64 -0.66 -8.66
CA LEU A 60 -17.91 0.04 -8.51
C LEU A 60 -18.59 0.33 -9.85
N GLN A 61 -17.81 0.63 -10.90
CA GLN A 61 -18.37 0.82 -12.24
C GLN A 61 -18.91 -0.48 -12.85
N ARG A 62 -18.22 -1.62 -12.66
CA ARG A 62 -18.74 -2.94 -13.08
C ARG A 62 -19.98 -3.31 -12.30
N TYR A 63 -19.97 -3.14 -10.98
CA TYR A 63 -21.12 -3.42 -10.13
C TYR A 63 -22.34 -2.58 -10.51
N ARG A 64 -22.13 -1.32 -10.89
CA ARG A 64 -23.22 -0.45 -11.41
C ARG A 64 -23.90 -1.06 -12.62
N ALA A 65 -23.16 -1.66 -13.55
CA ALA A 65 -23.73 -2.26 -14.75
C ALA A 65 -24.63 -3.48 -14.47
N ASP A 66 -24.46 -4.11 -13.30
CA ASP A 66 -25.29 -5.24 -12.84
C ASP A 66 -26.62 -4.81 -12.21
N LEU A 67 -26.75 -3.54 -11.86
CA LEU A 67 -27.92 -3.03 -11.16
C LEU A 67 -28.94 -2.43 -12.17
N ASP A 68 -30.21 -2.69 -11.93
CA ASP A 68 -31.25 -1.96 -12.65
C ASP A 68 -31.11 -0.47 -12.36
N GLU A 69 -31.09 0.36 -13.42
CA GLU A 69 -30.96 1.82 -13.30
C GLU A 69 -32.30 2.44 -12.83
N ASN A 70 -32.73 2.11 -11.61
CA ASN A 70 -33.80 2.84 -10.94
C ASN A 70 -33.20 3.92 -10.02
N GLY A 71 -33.98 4.92 -9.66
CA GLY A 71 -33.50 6.04 -8.84
C GLY A 71 -32.98 5.63 -7.47
N GLU A 72 -33.46 4.51 -6.90
CA GLU A 72 -33.04 4.00 -5.61
C GLU A 72 -31.62 3.38 -5.69
N ALA A 73 -31.35 2.58 -6.73
CA ALA A 73 -30.03 2.02 -6.97
C ALA A 73 -29.00 3.12 -7.21
N ALA A 74 -29.36 4.17 -7.93
CA ALA A 74 -28.49 5.31 -8.16
C ALA A 74 -28.08 6.02 -6.86
N HIS A 75 -29.01 6.25 -5.92
CA HIS A 75 -28.69 6.86 -4.63
C HIS A 75 -27.78 5.97 -3.78
N ARG A 76 -28.00 4.66 -3.76
CA ARG A 76 -27.14 3.72 -3.04
C ARG A 76 -25.71 3.69 -3.61
N LEU A 77 -25.56 3.70 -4.92
CA LEU A 77 -24.25 3.79 -5.59
C LEU A 77 -23.52 5.09 -5.27
N LEU A 78 -24.25 6.22 -5.23
CA LEU A 78 -23.65 7.49 -4.79
C LEU A 78 -23.15 7.42 -3.35
N SER A 79 -23.86 6.75 -2.46
CA SER A 79 -23.43 6.52 -1.07
C SER A 79 -22.12 5.72 -1.03
N VAL A 80 -22.00 4.65 -1.83
CA VAL A 80 -20.75 3.86 -1.90
C VAL A 80 -19.61 4.69 -2.51
N SER A 81 -19.89 5.47 -3.55
CA SER A 81 -18.91 6.38 -4.15
C SER A 81 -18.40 7.40 -3.13
N GLN A 82 -19.29 8.05 -2.38
CA GLN A 82 -18.91 8.98 -1.31
C GLN A 82 -18.09 8.28 -0.22
N PHE A 83 -18.51 7.08 0.20
CA PHE A 83 -17.75 6.28 1.16
C PHE A 83 -16.29 6.09 0.70
N LEU A 84 -16.08 5.63 -0.53
CA LEU A 84 -14.73 5.42 -1.07
C LEU A 84 -13.93 6.72 -1.13
N ILE A 85 -14.54 7.78 -1.69
CA ILE A 85 -13.83 9.03 -1.94
C ILE A 85 -13.54 9.81 -0.66
N ASP A 86 -14.45 9.79 0.32
CA ASP A 86 -14.37 10.59 1.54
C ASP A 86 -13.98 9.78 2.80
N TYR A 87 -13.58 8.52 2.59
CA TYR A 87 -13.17 7.65 3.68
C TYR A 87 -12.09 8.32 4.55
N PRO A 88 -12.17 8.19 5.89
CA PRO A 88 -11.22 8.80 6.83
C PRO A 88 -9.92 8.01 6.92
N PHE A 89 -9.11 8.03 5.86
CA PHE A 89 -7.88 7.23 5.75
C PHE A 89 -6.88 7.50 6.88
N ALA A 90 -6.86 8.73 7.44
CA ALA A 90 -5.99 9.05 8.56
C ALA A 90 -6.27 8.18 9.80
N ASP A 91 -7.52 7.76 10.02
CA ASP A 91 -7.93 6.91 11.14
C ASP A 91 -7.53 5.44 10.95
N ARG A 92 -6.97 5.11 9.80
CA ARG A 92 -6.51 3.76 9.44
C ARG A 92 -4.99 3.65 9.32
N LEU A 93 -4.26 4.69 9.68
CA LEU A 93 -2.81 4.56 9.83
C LEU A 93 -2.46 3.58 10.95
N TYR A 94 -1.50 2.71 10.70
CA TYR A 94 -0.93 1.93 11.78
C TYR A 94 -0.25 2.83 12.82
N PRO A 95 -0.30 2.47 14.11
CA PRO A 95 0.35 3.24 15.16
C PRO A 95 1.84 3.47 14.87
N GLY A 96 2.28 4.72 14.95
CA GLY A 96 3.67 5.11 14.68
C GLY A 96 4.03 5.31 13.20
N ALA A 97 3.11 5.11 12.26
CA ALA A 97 3.41 5.18 10.82
C ALA A 97 3.98 6.55 10.39
N LEU A 98 3.37 7.65 10.81
CA LEU A 98 3.85 8.99 10.45
C LEU A 98 5.15 9.35 11.19
N GLU A 99 5.29 8.93 12.43
CA GLU A 99 6.48 9.14 13.25
C GLU A 99 7.69 8.40 12.66
N VAL A 100 7.48 7.18 12.14
CA VAL A 100 8.52 6.41 11.42
C VAL A 100 8.96 7.17 10.17
N LEU A 101 8.03 7.67 9.35
CA LEU A 101 8.37 8.48 8.17
C LEU A 101 9.23 9.69 8.54
N GLN A 102 8.87 10.39 9.61
CA GLN A 102 9.63 11.55 10.11
C GLN A 102 11.01 11.15 10.65
N LYS A 103 11.13 9.98 11.28
CA LYS A 103 12.39 9.45 11.78
C LYS A 103 13.33 9.09 10.64
N LEU A 104 12.85 8.36 9.64
CA LEU A 104 13.60 7.97 8.45
C LEU A 104 14.09 9.20 7.66
N ALA A 105 13.25 10.21 7.52
CA ALA A 105 13.57 11.45 6.80
C ALA A 105 14.77 12.22 7.39
N LYS A 106 15.16 11.97 8.64
CA LYS A 106 16.37 12.55 9.25
C LYS A 106 17.68 11.94 8.71
N THR A 107 17.58 10.74 8.15
CA THR A 107 18.74 9.99 7.65
C THR A 107 18.85 10.04 6.12
N GLY A 108 17.72 10.06 5.42
CA GLY A 108 17.69 10.11 3.96
C GLY A 108 16.30 10.35 3.39
N PRO A 109 16.18 10.61 2.08
CA PRO A 109 14.88 10.77 1.45
C PRO A 109 13.97 9.57 1.72
N THR A 110 12.74 9.86 2.15
CA THR A 110 11.69 8.88 2.38
C THR A 110 10.66 9.02 1.26
N VAL A 111 10.42 7.96 0.52
CA VAL A 111 9.64 7.91 -0.71
C VAL A 111 8.58 6.83 -0.59
N ILE A 112 7.35 7.14 -0.92
CA ILE A 112 6.31 6.11 -1.09
C ILE A 112 6.53 5.40 -2.43
N LEU A 113 6.53 4.09 -2.38
CA LEU A 113 6.60 3.21 -3.54
C LEU A 113 5.48 2.18 -3.44
N SER A 114 4.38 2.41 -4.13
CA SER A 114 3.15 1.64 -3.98
C SER A 114 2.61 1.16 -5.32
N ASP A 115 1.89 0.03 -5.28
CA ASP A 115 1.06 -0.41 -6.40
C ASP A 115 -0.34 0.17 -6.26
N GLY A 116 -0.99 0.48 -7.38
CA GLY A 116 -2.37 0.95 -7.38
C GLY A 116 -2.75 1.77 -8.61
N ASP A 117 -4.01 2.15 -8.66
CA ASP A 117 -4.52 3.04 -9.70
C ASP A 117 -4.09 4.51 -9.47
N VAL A 118 -4.18 5.30 -10.55
CA VAL A 118 -3.71 6.70 -10.56
C VAL A 118 -4.70 7.70 -9.91
N VAL A 119 -5.84 7.25 -9.41
CA VAL A 119 -6.88 8.09 -8.81
C VAL A 119 -7.04 7.80 -7.32
N PHE A 120 -7.33 6.56 -6.98
CA PHE A 120 -7.68 6.17 -5.61
C PHE A 120 -6.45 6.03 -4.71
N GLN A 121 -5.35 5.45 -5.22
CA GLN A 121 -4.12 5.30 -4.43
C GLN A 121 -3.49 6.65 -4.05
N PRO A 122 -3.31 7.64 -4.95
CA PRO A 122 -2.86 8.97 -4.56
C PRO A 122 -3.79 9.64 -3.56
N ARG A 123 -5.11 9.42 -3.67
CA ARG A 123 -6.08 9.98 -2.74
C ARG A 123 -5.93 9.39 -1.33
N LYS A 124 -5.73 8.07 -1.19
CA LYS A 124 -5.41 7.42 0.09
C LYS A 124 -4.17 8.05 0.73
N VAL A 125 -3.08 8.13 -0.04
CA VAL A 125 -1.80 8.71 0.40
C VAL A 125 -1.96 10.17 0.83
N HIS A 126 -2.74 10.95 0.09
CA HIS A 126 -2.95 12.35 0.41
C HIS A 126 -3.82 12.54 1.67
N ARG A 127 -4.96 11.85 1.75
CA ARG A 127 -5.92 12.02 2.84
C ARG A 127 -5.51 11.35 4.15
N SER A 128 -4.59 10.39 4.11
CA SER A 128 -3.99 9.82 5.33
C SER A 128 -2.92 10.71 5.98
N GLY A 129 -2.46 11.76 5.29
CA GLY A 129 -1.37 12.61 5.76
C GLY A 129 0.03 12.10 5.33
N ILE A 130 0.13 10.91 4.76
CA ILE A 130 1.40 10.33 4.27
C ILE A 130 2.04 11.26 3.23
N TRP A 131 1.27 11.79 2.27
CA TRP A 131 1.76 12.72 1.25
C TRP A 131 2.56 13.88 1.83
N LYS A 132 2.00 14.50 2.89
CA LYS A 132 2.67 15.60 3.59
C LYS A 132 3.92 15.12 4.32
N ALA A 133 3.87 13.96 4.96
CA ALA A 133 5.00 13.42 5.73
C ALA A 133 6.21 13.11 4.85
N VAL A 134 5.99 12.70 3.57
CA VAL A 134 7.05 12.45 2.60
C VAL A 134 7.29 13.62 1.63
N GLU A 135 6.71 14.81 1.89
CA GLU A 135 6.89 16.01 1.07
C GLU A 135 6.58 15.79 -0.42
N GLY A 136 5.56 14.97 -0.71
CA GLY A 136 5.13 14.66 -2.07
C GLY A 136 6.02 13.65 -2.82
N ARG A 137 7.02 13.05 -2.18
CA ARG A 137 7.83 11.98 -2.79
C ARG A 137 7.03 10.68 -2.86
N VAL A 138 6.22 10.55 -3.91
CA VAL A 138 5.29 9.43 -4.10
C VAL A 138 5.43 8.89 -5.51
N LEU A 139 5.67 7.58 -5.60
CA LEU A 139 5.69 6.80 -6.83
C LEU A 139 4.60 5.72 -6.73
N ILE A 140 3.69 5.72 -7.70
CA ILE A 140 2.62 4.72 -7.80
C ILE A 140 2.73 4.05 -9.16
N PHE A 141 2.75 2.71 -9.17
CA PHE A 141 2.91 1.89 -10.36
C PHE A 141 1.86 0.76 -10.36
N ILE A 142 1.79 -0.01 -11.42
CA ILE A 142 1.01 -1.25 -11.47
C ILE A 142 1.82 -2.39 -10.84
N HIS A 143 3.11 -2.50 -11.21
CA HIS A 143 4.08 -3.47 -10.70
C HIS A 143 5.35 -2.74 -10.31
N LYS A 144 5.43 -2.29 -9.07
CA LYS A 144 6.54 -1.46 -8.57
C LYS A 144 7.89 -2.16 -8.65
N GLU A 145 7.91 -3.49 -8.50
CA GLU A 145 9.12 -4.30 -8.61
C GLU A 145 9.73 -4.31 -10.04
N GLU A 146 8.94 -3.96 -11.05
CA GLU A 146 9.40 -3.83 -12.44
C GLU A 146 9.89 -2.41 -12.78
N MET A 147 9.62 -1.44 -11.90
CA MET A 147 9.89 -0.03 -12.13
C MET A 147 11.17 0.49 -11.44
N LEU A 148 12.05 -0.42 -11.04
CA LEU A 148 13.25 -0.09 -10.25
C LEU A 148 14.23 0.84 -10.97
N ALA A 149 14.32 0.76 -12.29
CA ALA A 149 15.12 1.69 -13.09
C ALA A 149 14.60 3.13 -12.99
N THR A 150 13.27 3.31 -12.94
CA THR A 150 12.64 4.60 -12.72
C THR A 150 12.92 5.10 -11.30
N VAL A 151 12.77 4.24 -10.30
CA VAL A 151 13.11 4.58 -8.90
C VAL A 151 14.55 5.07 -8.79
N GLN A 152 15.51 4.36 -9.39
CA GLN A 152 16.92 4.74 -9.36
C GLN A 152 17.23 6.05 -10.10
N ARG A 153 16.48 6.35 -11.16
CA ARG A 153 16.63 7.60 -11.90
C ARG A 153 16.12 8.80 -11.10
N GLU A 154 14.94 8.66 -10.48
CA GLU A 154 14.29 9.73 -9.71
C GLU A 154 14.98 9.94 -8.34
N TYR A 155 15.39 8.86 -7.70
CA TYR A 155 16.01 8.86 -6.37
C TYR A 155 17.32 8.04 -6.38
N PRO A 156 18.38 8.54 -7.04
CA PRO A 156 19.65 7.82 -7.11
C PRO A 156 20.29 7.70 -5.73
N ALA A 157 20.63 6.48 -5.32
CA ALA A 157 21.24 6.21 -4.03
C ALA A 157 22.31 5.11 -4.11
N LYS A 158 23.24 5.12 -3.14
CA LYS A 158 24.19 4.02 -2.96
C LYS A 158 23.48 2.78 -2.42
N ARG A 159 22.52 2.98 -1.49
CA ARG A 159 21.69 1.94 -0.86
C ARG A 159 20.21 2.32 -0.83
N TYR A 160 19.37 1.31 -0.77
CA TYR A 160 17.94 1.43 -0.60
C TYR A 160 17.50 0.60 0.61
N VAL A 161 16.55 1.10 1.36
CA VAL A 161 15.81 0.35 2.37
C VAL A 161 14.39 0.25 1.89
N LEU A 162 13.88 -0.96 1.61
CA LEU A 162 12.50 -1.19 1.19
C LEU A 162 11.72 -1.82 2.34
N ILE A 163 10.62 -1.17 2.70
CA ILE A 163 9.71 -1.59 3.77
C ILE A 163 8.37 -1.95 3.11
N ASP A 164 7.98 -3.23 3.19
CA ASP A 164 6.82 -3.78 2.47
C ASP A 164 6.25 -4.99 3.22
N ASP A 165 4.92 -5.12 3.30
CA ASP A 165 4.21 -6.25 3.93
C ASP A 165 4.20 -7.53 3.07
N LYS A 166 4.71 -7.46 1.84
CA LYS A 166 4.75 -8.57 0.90
C LYS A 166 6.18 -9.09 0.71
N GLU A 167 6.51 -10.23 1.32
CA GLU A 167 7.80 -10.90 1.12
C GLU A 167 8.12 -11.13 -0.36
N ARG A 168 7.10 -11.36 -1.21
CA ARG A 168 7.26 -11.49 -2.67
C ARG A 168 7.93 -10.26 -3.29
N ILE A 169 7.50 -9.08 -2.91
CA ILE A 169 8.06 -7.81 -3.41
C ILE A 169 9.49 -7.63 -2.90
N LEU A 170 9.72 -7.85 -1.60
CA LEU A 170 11.04 -7.74 -1.00
C LEU A 170 12.05 -8.68 -1.67
N ASP A 171 11.66 -9.95 -1.93
CA ASP A 171 12.50 -10.93 -2.62
C ASP A 171 12.76 -10.54 -4.07
N ALA A 172 11.73 -10.11 -4.82
CA ALA A 172 11.88 -9.69 -6.21
C ALA A 172 12.87 -8.51 -6.34
N VAL A 173 12.75 -7.50 -5.47
CA VAL A 173 13.66 -6.34 -5.49
C VAL A 173 15.07 -6.72 -5.02
N LYS A 174 15.19 -7.60 -4.01
CA LYS A 174 16.49 -8.10 -3.53
C LYS A 174 17.24 -8.87 -4.60
N ASN A 175 16.53 -9.64 -5.45
CA ASN A 175 17.14 -10.35 -6.57
C ASN A 175 17.77 -9.40 -7.62
N ILE A 176 17.25 -8.18 -7.75
CA ILE A 176 17.75 -7.18 -8.71
C ILE A 176 18.83 -6.29 -8.09
N TRP A 177 18.62 -5.80 -6.86
CA TRP A 177 19.53 -4.84 -6.23
C TRP A 177 20.59 -5.47 -5.33
N GLY A 178 20.46 -6.74 -4.98
CA GLY A 178 21.44 -7.48 -4.17
C GLY A 178 21.74 -6.79 -2.84
N GLU A 179 23.02 -6.62 -2.55
CA GLU A 179 23.53 -5.99 -1.32
C GLU A 179 23.22 -4.48 -1.22
N ARG A 180 22.76 -3.87 -2.31
CA ARG A 180 22.32 -2.46 -2.28
C ARG A 180 20.95 -2.28 -1.63
N LEU A 181 20.21 -3.37 -1.40
CA LEU A 181 18.91 -3.36 -0.74
C LEU A 181 19.03 -3.91 0.68
N VAL A 182 18.45 -3.19 1.62
CA VAL A 182 18.02 -3.74 2.92
C VAL A 182 16.51 -3.91 2.86
N SER A 183 16.05 -5.14 3.02
CA SER A 183 14.63 -5.49 3.01
C SER A 183 14.08 -5.54 4.43
N VAL A 184 13.00 -4.80 4.67
CA VAL A 184 12.32 -4.72 5.97
C VAL A 184 10.88 -5.19 5.83
N PHE A 185 10.51 -6.18 6.61
CA PHE A 185 9.20 -6.82 6.58
C PHE A 185 8.43 -6.55 7.86
N PRO A 186 7.43 -5.64 7.86
CA PRO A 186 6.48 -5.53 8.94
C PRO A 186 5.44 -6.65 8.82
N ARG A 187 5.27 -7.44 9.88
CA ARG A 187 4.32 -8.56 9.92
C ARG A 187 2.91 -8.08 10.19
N GLN A 188 2.38 -7.28 9.27
CA GLN A 188 1.07 -6.64 9.32
C GLN A 188 0.21 -7.04 8.11
N GLY A 189 -1.11 -6.94 8.28
CA GLY A 189 -2.05 -7.28 7.22
C GLY A 189 -2.11 -8.76 6.85
N HIS A 190 -3.05 -9.11 5.99
CA HIS A 190 -3.33 -10.51 5.65
C HIS A 190 -2.20 -11.21 4.89
N TYR A 191 -1.43 -10.49 4.05
CA TYR A 191 -0.33 -11.11 3.29
C TYR A 191 0.79 -11.63 4.19
N ALA A 192 1.11 -10.89 5.26
CA ALA A 192 2.15 -11.27 6.22
C ALA A 192 1.78 -12.52 7.03
N HIS A 193 0.49 -12.80 7.14
CA HIS A 193 -0.04 -13.93 7.92
C HIS A 193 -0.60 -15.06 7.04
N ASP A 194 -0.51 -14.97 5.70
CA ASP A 194 -0.98 -16.03 4.80
C ASP A 194 -0.02 -17.24 4.85
N PRO A 195 -0.50 -18.41 5.33
CA PRO A 195 0.33 -19.62 5.39
C PRO A 195 0.90 -20.07 4.03
N LYS A 196 0.27 -19.66 2.92
CA LYS A 196 0.75 -19.97 1.57
C LYS A 196 2.07 -19.29 1.22
N ASN A 197 2.43 -18.23 1.95
CA ASN A 197 3.67 -17.50 1.75
C ASN A 197 4.82 -18.02 2.62
N ALA A 198 4.53 -18.82 3.66
CA ALA A 198 5.51 -19.31 4.61
C ALA A 198 6.66 -20.08 3.94
N GLY A 199 7.87 -19.55 4.01
CA GLY A 199 9.07 -20.19 3.45
C GLY A 199 9.18 -20.20 1.93
N LYS A 200 8.28 -19.50 1.22
CA LYS A 200 8.28 -19.44 -0.25
C LYS A 200 9.30 -18.45 -0.81
N TYR A 201 9.59 -17.41 -0.06
CA TYR A 201 10.46 -16.30 -0.46
C TYR A 201 11.70 -16.24 0.42
N ARG A 202 12.72 -15.50 -0.06
CA ARG A 202 13.92 -15.23 0.74
C ARG A 202 13.52 -14.52 2.04
N LYS A 203 14.19 -14.92 3.14
CA LYS A 203 14.01 -14.23 4.40
C LYS A 203 14.40 -12.76 4.28
N PRO A 204 13.56 -11.81 4.71
CA PRO A 204 13.93 -10.39 4.77
C PRO A 204 15.16 -10.17 5.66
N ASP A 205 15.93 -9.10 5.37
CA ASP A 205 17.11 -8.75 6.20
C ASP A 205 16.67 -8.35 7.61
N VAL A 206 15.52 -7.67 7.72
CA VAL A 206 14.91 -7.25 8.99
C VAL A 206 13.43 -7.60 9.00
N THR A 207 12.95 -8.13 10.11
CA THR A 207 11.52 -8.38 10.37
C THR A 207 11.11 -7.66 11.64
N VAL A 208 10.00 -6.93 11.59
CA VAL A 208 9.38 -6.28 12.75
C VAL A 208 7.91 -6.71 12.85
N GLU A 209 7.34 -6.72 14.04
CA GLU A 209 5.92 -7.09 14.21
C GLU A 209 5.00 -5.97 13.72
N ARG A 210 5.42 -4.71 13.88
CA ARG A 210 4.65 -3.52 13.48
C ARG A 210 5.56 -2.47 12.89
N ILE A 211 5.04 -1.66 12.00
CA ILE A 211 5.80 -0.52 11.43
C ILE A 211 6.35 0.40 12.52
N GLY A 212 5.58 0.62 13.60
CA GLY A 212 5.98 1.44 14.74
C GLY A 212 7.22 0.94 15.49
N ASP A 213 7.56 -0.35 15.39
CA ASP A 213 8.75 -0.90 16.06
C ASP A 213 10.06 -0.31 15.49
N LEU A 214 10.01 0.24 14.26
CA LEU A 214 11.14 0.98 13.68
C LEU A 214 11.48 2.26 14.47
N MET A 215 10.61 2.73 15.35
CA MET A 215 10.91 3.86 16.23
C MET A 215 12.00 3.52 17.26
N GLU A 216 12.13 2.26 17.64
CA GLU A 216 13.13 1.82 18.61
C GLU A 216 14.44 1.37 17.95
N MET A 217 14.49 1.27 16.62
CA MET A 217 15.68 0.80 15.90
C MET A 217 16.66 1.93 15.60
N ASP A 218 17.94 1.61 15.53
CA ASP A 218 18.98 2.51 14.99
C ASP A 218 18.87 2.55 13.45
N ILE A 219 18.36 3.66 12.93
CA ILE A 219 18.17 3.85 11.48
C ILE A 219 19.53 3.99 10.77
N GLY A 220 20.55 4.51 11.43
CA GLY A 220 21.91 4.57 10.87
C GLY A 220 22.49 3.16 10.63
N ALA A 221 22.35 2.27 11.61
CA ALA A 221 22.74 0.86 11.47
C ALA A 221 21.90 0.14 10.40
N LEU A 222 20.58 0.37 10.37
CA LEU A 222 19.69 -0.18 9.33
C LEU A 222 20.11 0.26 7.92
N ALA A 223 20.50 1.53 7.76
CA ALA A 223 20.94 2.08 6.48
C ALA A 223 22.36 1.58 6.08
N ALA A 224 23.18 1.16 7.03
CA ALA A 224 24.51 0.62 6.78
C ALA A 224 24.50 -0.83 6.27
N GLY A 225 23.45 -1.62 6.59
CA GLY A 225 23.22 -2.99 6.12
C GLY A 225 24.01 -4.01 6.89
#